data_486da2f4051f6ef73f41eb89aba51bc6
#
_entry.id   486da2f4051f6ef73f41eb89aba51bc6
#
_cell.length_a   1.000
_cell.length_b   1.000
_cell.length_c   1.000
_cell.angle_alpha   90.00
_cell.angle_beta   90.00
_cell.angle_gamma   90.00
#
_symmetry.space_group_name_H-M   'P 1'
#
loop_
_entity.id
_entity.type
_entity.pdbx_description
1 polymer ?
#
loop_
_entity_poly.entity_id
_entity_poly.type
_entity_poly.pdbx_seq_one_letter_code
_entity_poly.pdbx_strand_id
1 'polypeptide(L)'
;MPIGTAVHERTFALCESLNYREWSGYYAVSAYEGHHEHEYNAIRNAAALIDVSPLFKYLVTGSDAARFVDRLITRDVSKMAVGQVFYTPWCDERGKVIDDGTVSRLEEQTFRWTAADPSLRWFRQNASGMKVSIEDISEDVAALALQGPTSARLLRAASDADIDRLKYFRVTRGAIAGVRVDISRTGYTGDLGYEIWTPAAQAVRVWDALMTQGKPFDIKPAGMLALDVARVEAGLLLIDVDFFSSKKAMIDAQRYTPYEMGLGRLVSLDKARFIGQPALQAEHRRGHARQVVGLEVDWTEVERIYDSLGLAPAVGATASRVAVPVYRSGRQVGKATTTTWSPVLKKMIALATIDRP
;
A
#
# COMPACT_ATOMS: atom_id res chain seq x y z
N MET A 1 3.05 5.59 23.41
CA MET A 1 1.77 4.86 23.27
C MET A 1 1.14 5.29 21.95
N PRO A 2 0.55 4.40 21.17
CA PRO A 2 -0.22 4.78 20.00
C PRO A 2 -1.36 5.74 20.36
N ILE A 3 -1.79 6.56 19.41
CA ILE A 3 -2.91 7.49 19.55
C ILE A 3 -4.04 7.10 18.57
N GLY A 4 -5.23 7.67 18.75
CA GLY A 4 -6.32 7.47 17.81
C GLY A 4 -6.10 8.26 16.51
N THR A 5 -6.55 7.72 15.37
CA THR A 5 -6.62 8.46 14.11
C THR A 5 -7.75 9.51 14.14
N ALA A 6 -7.86 10.34 13.10
CA ALA A 6 -8.93 11.32 12.98
C ALA A 6 -10.36 10.72 12.97
N VAL A 7 -10.48 9.42 12.69
CA VAL A 7 -11.77 8.69 12.71
C VAL A 7 -11.86 7.66 13.83
N HIS A 8 -10.92 7.70 14.78
CA HIS A 8 -10.82 6.69 15.85
C HIS A 8 -12.11 6.51 16.65
N GLU A 9 -12.84 7.58 16.97
CA GLU A 9 -14.10 7.49 17.71
C GLU A 9 -15.14 6.63 16.97
N ARG A 10 -15.13 6.62 15.65
CA ARG A 10 -16.03 5.79 14.82
C ARG A 10 -15.50 4.37 14.68
N THR A 11 -14.21 4.22 14.42
CA THR A 11 -13.60 2.88 14.31
C THR A 11 -13.64 2.14 15.63
N PHE A 12 -13.47 2.85 16.77
CA PHE A 12 -13.60 2.27 18.10
C PHE A 12 -15.04 1.81 18.40
N ALA A 13 -16.03 2.65 18.12
CA ALA A 13 -17.43 2.32 18.36
C ALA A 13 -17.93 1.12 17.53
N LEU A 14 -17.29 0.84 16.38
CA LEU A 14 -17.63 -0.27 15.49
C LEU A 14 -16.79 -1.52 15.77
N CYS A 15 -15.70 -1.43 16.53
CA CYS A 15 -14.76 -2.52 16.74
C CYS A 15 -15.18 -3.43 17.92
N GLU A 16 -16.04 -4.40 17.65
CA GLU A 16 -16.53 -5.36 18.64
C GLU A 16 -15.42 -6.27 19.18
N SER A 17 -14.43 -6.61 18.32
CA SER A 17 -13.34 -7.50 18.69
C SER A 17 -12.33 -6.87 19.64
N LEU A 18 -12.24 -5.53 19.69
CA LEU A 18 -11.17 -4.74 20.32
C LEU A 18 -9.77 -5.15 19.85
N ASN A 19 -9.65 -5.74 18.66
CA ASN A 19 -8.39 -6.21 18.08
C ASN A 19 -7.72 -5.08 17.30
N TYR A 20 -6.68 -4.50 17.88
CA TYR A 20 -5.90 -3.42 17.30
C TYR A 20 -4.46 -3.83 17.08
N ARG A 21 -3.81 -3.13 16.16
CA ARG A 21 -2.35 -3.10 15.99
C ARG A 21 -1.84 -1.66 16.03
N GLU A 22 -0.57 -1.51 16.29
CA GLU A 22 0.11 -0.24 16.09
C GLU A 22 0.50 -0.11 14.61
N TRP A 23 0.24 1.06 14.02
CA TRP A 23 0.68 1.44 12.70
C TRP A 23 1.13 2.90 12.71
N SER A 24 2.43 3.13 12.55
CA SER A 24 3.03 4.48 12.52
C SER A 24 2.61 5.38 13.67
N GLY A 25 2.52 4.83 14.89
CA GLY A 25 2.12 5.57 16.09
C GLY A 25 0.61 5.65 16.33
N TYR A 26 -0.22 5.03 15.50
CA TYR A 26 -1.67 5.04 15.63
C TYR A 26 -2.24 3.65 15.97
N TYR A 27 -3.39 3.66 16.64
CA TYR A 27 -4.24 2.47 16.74
C TYR A 27 -4.91 2.21 15.40
N ALA A 28 -4.60 1.11 14.75
CA ALA A 28 -5.29 0.62 13.56
C ALA A 28 -6.09 -0.64 13.91
N VAL A 29 -7.36 -0.70 13.50
CA VAL A 29 -8.20 -1.88 13.73
C VAL A 29 -7.64 -3.06 12.93
N SER A 30 -7.36 -4.18 13.60
CA SER A 30 -6.95 -5.42 12.95
C SER A 30 -8.14 -6.16 12.33
N ALA A 31 -9.22 -6.27 13.08
CA ALA A 31 -10.52 -6.78 12.64
C ALA A 31 -11.62 -6.11 13.48
N TYR A 32 -12.75 -5.80 12.88
CA TYR A 32 -13.91 -5.22 13.58
C TYR A 32 -14.72 -6.26 14.32
N GLU A 33 -14.93 -7.42 13.71
CA GLU A 33 -15.65 -8.56 14.29
C GLU A 33 -14.65 -9.60 14.84
N GLY A 34 -15.12 -10.70 15.41
CA GLY A 34 -14.28 -11.81 15.87
C GLY A 34 -13.48 -12.48 14.75
N HIS A 35 -13.94 -12.33 13.50
CA HIS A 35 -13.30 -12.82 12.28
C HIS A 35 -13.29 -11.71 11.22
N HIS A 36 -12.26 -11.66 10.40
CA HIS A 36 -12.12 -10.67 9.32
C HIS A 36 -12.78 -11.10 8.00
N GLU A 37 -13.43 -12.23 7.94
CA GLU A 37 -14.00 -12.81 6.71
C GLU A 37 -15.11 -11.96 6.10
N HIS A 38 -15.99 -11.38 6.91
CA HIS A 38 -17.05 -10.49 6.42
C HIS A 38 -16.45 -9.20 5.83
N GLU A 39 -15.40 -8.68 6.45
CA GLU A 39 -14.67 -7.51 5.99
C GLU A 39 -13.94 -7.81 4.66
N TYR A 40 -13.28 -8.98 4.57
CA TYR A 40 -12.66 -9.46 3.35
C TYR A 40 -13.70 -9.64 2.22
N ASN A 41 -14.84 -10.26 2.54
CA ASN A 41 -15.93 -10.44 1.59
C ASN A 41 -16.51 -9.10 1.12
N ALA A 42 -16.56 -8.07 1.96
CA ALA A 42 -16.96 -6.73 1.56
C ALA A 42 -15.98 -6.13 0.55
N ILE A 43 -14.65 -6.35 0.72
CA ILE A 43 -13.63 -5.94 -0.26
C ILE A 43 -13.87 -6.62 -1.62
N ARG A 44 -14.25 -7.91 -1.64
CA ARG A 44 -14.36 -8.69 -2.88
C ARG A 44 -15.73 -8.60 -3.56
N ASN A 45 -16.82 -8.42 -2.80
CA ASN A 45 -18.18 -8.57 -3.32
C ASN A 45 -19.05 -7.32 -3.15
N ALA A 46 -18.65 -6.36 -2.34
CA ALA A 46 -19.44 -5.20 -1.98
C ALA A 46 -18.60 -3.90 -1.93
N ALA A 47 -18.57 -3.24 -0.78
CA ALA A 47 -17.69 -2.12 -0.49
C ALA A 47 -17.12 -2.24 0.93
N ALA A 48 -15.84 -1.96 1.08
CA ALA A 48 -15.15 -1.87 2.37
C ALA A 48 -14.57 -0.47 2.57
N LEU A 49 -14.72 0.09 3.76
CA LEU A 49 -14.11 1.35 4.15
C LEU A 49 -13.00 1.08 5.16
N ILE A 50 -11.77 1.43 4.81
CA ILE A 50 -10.55 1.16 5.57
C ILE A 50 -9.92 2.48 5.96
N ASP A 51 -9.59 2.65 7.25
CA ASP A 51 -8.81 3.78 7.71
C ASP A 51 -7.32 3.55 7.42
N VAL A 52 -6.80 4.30 6.46
CA VAL A 52 -5.39 4.31 6.07
C VAL A 52 -4.69 5.63 6.43
N SER A 53 -5.29 6.37 7.36
CA SER A 53 -4.74 7.64 7.87
C SER A 53 -3.34 7.54 8.48
N PRO A 54 -2.88 6.39 9.03
CA PRO A 54 -1.53 6.26 9.55
C PRO A 54 -0.39 6.40 8.53
N LEU A 55 -0.67 6.35 7.20
CA LEU A 55 0.33 6.63 6.18
C LEU A 55 0.92 8.04 6.37
N PHE A 56 2.24 8.16 6.21
CA PHE A 56 2.90 9.47 6.14
C PHE A 56 2.50 10.20 4.86
N LYS A 57 2.21 11.49 4.97
CA LYS A 57 1.79 12.34 3.87
C LYS A 57 2.60 13.63 3.85
N TYR A 58 3.21 13.92 2.70
CA TYR A 58 4.03 15.11 2.52
C TYR A 58 3.48 15.95 1.38
N LEU A 59 3.34 17.25 1.63
CA LEU A 59 3.05 18.22 0.60
C LEU A 59 4.37 18.83 0.10
N VAL A 60 4.64 18.68 -1.19
CA VAL A 60 5.85 19.18 -1.85
C VAL A 60 5.43 20.29 -2.80
N THR A 61 5.91 21.51 -2.56
CA THR A 61 5.58 22.72 -3.35
C THR A 61 6.82 23.54 -3.67
N GLY A 62 6.70 24.49 -4.59
CA GLY A 62 7.77 25.40 -4.96
C GLY A 62 8.20 25.26 -6.42
N SER A 63 8.93 26.24 -6.94
CA SER A 63 9.30 26.28 -8.38
C SER A 63 10.16 25.11 -8.84
N ASP A 64 10.82 24.42 -7.91
CA ASP A 64 11.64 23.25 -8.17
C ASP A 64 10.96 21.92 -7.76
N ALA A 65 9.67 21.95 -7.38
CA ALA A 65 9.00 20.76 -6.83
C ALA A 65 9.01 19.57 -7.80
N ALA A 66 8.66 19.78 -9.07
CA ALA A 66 8.69 18.73 -10.08
C ALA A 66 10.11 18.16 -10.29
N ARG A 67 11.13 19.01 -10.32
CA ARG A 67 12.55 18.62 -10.45
C ARG A 67 13.01 17.84 -9.21
N PHE A 68 12.59 18.28 -8.03
CA PHE A 68 12.88 17.59 -6.77
C PHE A 68 12.27 16.19 -6.75
N VAL A 69 10.98 16.06 -7.03
CA VAL A 69 10.29 14.75 -7.08
C VAL A 69 10.96 13.86 -8.12
N ASP A 70 11.24 14.39 -9.32
CA ASP A 70 11.90 13.63 -10.39
C ASP A 70 13.29 13.12 -10.00
N ARG A 71 14.04 13.88 -9.22
CA ARG A 71 15.36 13.48 -8.71
C ARG A 71 15.29 12.30 -7.71
N LEU A 72 14.19 12.16 -6.97
CA LEU A 72 14.10 11.17 -5.90
C LEU A 72 13.45 9.86 -6.33
N ILE A 73 12.40 9.92 -7.15
CA ILE A 73 11.67 8.73 -7.59
C ILE A 73 12.31 8.08 -8.82
N THR A 74 12.03 6.82 -9.04
CA THR A 74 12.55 6.09 -10.21
C THR A 74 11.76 6.36 -11.49
N ARG A 75 10.51 6.86 -11.41
CA ARG A 75 9.66 7.20 -12.55
C ARG A 75 9.95 8.60 -13.08
N ASP A 76 9.63 8.82 -14.34
CA ASP A 76 9.84 10.07 -15.06
C ASP A 76 8.67 11.05 -14.84
N VAL A 77 8.91 12.08 -14.01
CA VAL A 77 7.90 13.10 -13.67
C VAL A 77 7.56 13.99 -14.88
N SER A 78 8.43 14.11 -15.88
CA SER A 78 8.10 14.87 -17.09
C SER A 78 6.92 14.29 -17.86
N LYS A 79 6.66 12.98 -17.68
CA LYS A 79 5.52 12.25 -18.25
C LYS A 79 4.29 12.23 -17.36
N MET A 80 4.35 12.86 -16.19
CA MET A 80 3.27 12.88 -15.22
C MET A 80 2.37 14.10 -15.43
N ALA A 81 1.15 13.90 -15.87
CA ALA A 81 0.17 14.98 -16.01
C ALA A 81 -0.36 15.46 -14.64
N VAL A 82 -0.84 16.71 -14.56
CA VAL A 82 -1.64 17.19 -13.43
C VAL A 82 -2.88 16.28 -13.27
N GLY A 83 -3.23 15.96 -12.03
CA GLY A 83 -4.28 14.99 -11.71
C GLY A 83 -3.85 13.52 -11.90
N GLN A 84 -2.57 13.24 -12.15
CA GLN A 84 -2.06 11.88 -12.20
C GLN A 84 -1.45 11.44 -10.88
N VAL A 85 -1.55 10.14 -10.60
CA VAL A 85 -0.89 9.46 -9.48
C VAL A 85 0.16 8.51 -10.02
N PHE A 86 1.36 8.52 -9.46
CA PHE A 86 2.38 7.51 -9.70
C PHE A 86 2.55 6.66 -8.45
N TYR A 87 2.45 5.33 -8.58
CA TYR A 87 3.08 4.43 -7.64
C TYR A 87 4.53 4.26 -8.05
N THR A 88 5.46 4.41 -7.11
CA THR A 88 6.89 4.45 -7.39
C THR A 88 7.72 4.08 -6.17
N PRO A 89 8.80 3.31 -6.32
CA PRO A 89 9.84 3.23 -5.31
C PRO A 89 10.78 4.44 -5.40
N TRP A 90 11.50 4.69 -4.28
CA TRP A 90 12.68 5.55 -4.26
C TRP A 90 13.83 4.85 -3.56
N CYS A 91 15.05 5.17 -3.98
CA CYS A 91 16.23 4.40 -3.66
C CYS A 91 17.32 5.28 -3.02
N ASP A 92 18.26 4.61 -2.34
CA ASP A 92 19.54 5.19 -1.97
C ASP A 92 20.51 5.23 -3.18
N GLU A 93 21.71 5.78 -2.98
CA GLU A 93 22.72 5.94 -4.03
C GLU A 93 23.19 4.61 -4.62
N ARG A 94 23.02 3.50 -3.90
CA ARG A 94 23.33 2.12 -4.35
C ARG A 94 22.18 1.46 -5.09
N GLY A 95 21.09 2.20 -5.37
CA GLY A 95 19.90 1.68 -6.02
C GLY A 95 19.06 0.75 -5.15
N LYS A 96 19.28 0.75 -3.82
CA LYS A 96 18.50 -0.03 -2.89
C LYS A 96 17.27 0.74 -2.43
N VAL A 97 16.13 0.07 -2.40
CA VAL A 97 14.84 0.68 -2.07
C VAL A 97 14.84 1.18 -0.62
N ILE A 98 14.50 2.45 -0.46
CA ILE A 98 14.25 3.06 0.85
C ILE A 98 12.81 2.79 1.24
N ASP A 99 11.86 3.08 0.32
CA ASP A 99 10.43 2.86 0.51
C ASP A 99 9.74 2.91 -0.87
N ASP A 100 8.47 2.58 -0.90
CA ASP A 100 7.58 2.74 -2.04
C ASP A 100 6.30 3.46 -1.61
N GLY A 101 5.62 4.08 -2.56
CA GLY A 101 4.41 4.81 -2.24
C GLY A 101 3.80 5.48 -3.46
N THR A 102 2.82 6.35 -3.20
CA THR A 102 2.16 7.12 -4.25
C THR A 102 2.60 8.58 -4.25
N VAL A 103 2.77 9.13 -5.45
CA VAL A 103 2.97 10.55 -5.67
C VAL A 103 1.83 11.05 -6.54
N SER A 104 1.03 11.98 -6.04
CA SER A 104 -0.07 12.62 -6.77
C SER A 104 0.37 14.02 -7.21
N ARG A 105 0.32 14.31 -8.50
CA ARG A 105 0.54 15.68 -9.01
C ARG A 105 -0.76 16.45 -8.96
N LEU A 106 -0.95 17.25 -7.90
CA LEU A 106 -2.19 18.00 -7.66
C LEU A 106 -2.29 19.25 -8.53
N GLU A 107 -1.14 19.89 -8.78
CA GLU A 107 -0.97 21.06 -9.65
C GLU A 107 0.42 20.99 -10.32
N GLU A 108 0.76 21.94 -11.19
CA GLU A 108 2.02 21.92 -11.94
C GLU A 108 3.25 21.74 -11.05
N GLN A 109 3.26 22.39 -9.87
CA GLN A 109 4.37 22.39 -8.92
C GLN A 109 3.89 22.01 -7.49
N THR A 110 2.80 21.22 -7.40
CA THR A 110 2.24 20.77 -6.12
C THR A 110 2.04 19.26 -6.16
N PHE A 111 2.71 18.56 -5.25
CA PHE A 111 2.65 17.11 -5.17
C PHE A 111 2.29 16.66 -3.76
N ARG A 112 1.38 15.69 -3.64
CA ARG A 112 1.19 14.93 -2.40
C ARG A 112 1.91 13.61 -2.54
N TRP A 113 2.80 13.35 -1.60
CA TRP A 113 3.59 12.12 -1.54
C TRP A 113 3.17 11.30 -0.32
N THR A 114 2.85 10.01 -0.51
CA THR A 114 2.57 9.09 0.58
C THR A 114 3.72 8.11 0.77
N ALA A 115 3.99 7.75 2.02
CA ALA A 115 5.04 6.82 2.39
C ALA A 115 4.57 5.92 3.55
N ALA A 116 5.06 4.71 3.63
CA ALA A 116 4.80 3.83 4.76
C ALA A 116 5.73 4.13 5.93
N ASP A 117 6.97 4.57 5.63
CA ASP A 117 7.99 4.97 6.61
C ASP A 117 8.20 6.49 6.63
N PRO A 118 8.65 7.07 7.77
CA PRO A 118 8.92 8.49 7.88
C PRO A 118 10.09 8.91 6.97
N SER A 119 9.80 9.70 5.95
CA SER A 119 10.76 10.10 4.90
C SER A 119 11.14 11.58 4.91
N LEU A 120 10.55 12.43 5.79
CA LEU A 120 10.77 13.88 5.81
C LEU A 120 12.25 14.26 5.87
N ARG A 121 13.02 13.60 6.75
CA ARG A 121 14.47 13.88 6.89
C ARG A 121 15.21 13.60 5.58
N TRP A 122 14.92 12.48 4.93
CA TRP A 122 15.49 12.13 3.63
C TRP A 122 15.14 13.16 2.55
N PHE A 123 13.90 13.58 2.51
CA PHE A 123 13.45 14.57 1.56
C PHE A 123 14.16 15.91 1.77
N ARG A 124 14.22 16.41 2.99
CA ARG A 124 14.90 17.66 3.33
C ARG A 124 16.41 17.64 3.02
N GLN A 125 17.09 16.52 3.27
CA GLN A 125 18.51 16.35 2.93
C GLN A 125 18.76 16.47 1.42
N ASN A 126 17.83 15.98 0.60
CA ASN A 126 17.95 16.00 -0.86
C ASN A 126 17.38 17.29 -1.50
N ALA A 127 16.75 18.16 -0.74
CA ALA A 127 16.21 19.44 -1.17
C ALA A 127 17.24 20.60 -1.14
N SER A 128 18.45 20.35 -0.62
CA SER A 128 19.48 21.39 -0.48
C SER A 128 19.77 22.07 -1.82
N GLY A 129 19.71 23.40 -1.84
CA GLY A 129 19.94 24.23 -3.03
C GLY A 129 18.76 24.28 -4.01
N MET A 130 17.58 23.77 -3.63
CA MET A 130 16.37 23.79 -4.46
C MET A 130 15.30 24.71 -3.84
N LYS A 131 14.53 25.38 -4.67
CA LYS A 131 13.38 26.21 -4.26
C LYS A 131 12.15 25.32 -4.10
N VAL A 132 12.14 24.51 -3.02
CA VAL A 132 11.09 23.55 -2.67
C VAL A 132 10.76 23.64 -1.18
N SER A 133 9.48 23.62 -0.86
CA SER A 133 8.95 23.41 0.49
C SER A 133 8.46 21.97 0.62
N ILE A 134 8.74 21.34 1.77
CA ILE A 134 8.31 19.99 2.08
C ILE A 134 7.68 20.01 3.47
N GLU A 135 6.38 19.86 3.51
CA GLU A 135 5.57 19.88 4.73
C GLU A 135 5.08 18.47 5.05
N ASP A 136 5.21 18.08 6.30
CA ASP A 136 4.55 16.88 6.80
C ASP A 136 3.09 17.25 7.16
N ILE A 137 2.16 16.71 6.38
CA ILE A 137 0.72 16.94 6.54
C ILE A 137 0.02 15.67 7.06
N SER A 138 0.77 14.76 7.68
CA SER A 138 0.24 13.45 8.09
C SER A 138 -0.90 13.57 9.11
N GLU A 139 -0.82 14.55 10.01
CA GLU A 139 -1.86 14.79 11.01
C GLU A 139 -3.00 15.67 10.49
N ASP A 140 -2.76 16.49 9.45
CA ASP A 140 -3.75 17.43 8.91
C ASP A 140 -4.71 16.76 7.91
N VAL A 141 -4.29 15.63 7.31
CA VAL A 141 -5.04 14.94 6.28
C VAL A 141 -5.29 13.48 6.67
N ALA A 142 -6.55 13.14 6.84
CA ALA A 142 -6.99 11.74 6.96
C ALA A 142 -7.11 11.10 5.58
N ALA A 143 -6.91 9.79 5.52
CA ALA A 143 -7.03 8.99 4.32
C ALA A 143 -7.94 7.78 4.55
N LEU A 144 -8.99 7.67 3.75
CA LEU A 144 -9.97 6.59 3.81
C LEU A 144 -9.92 5.81 2.50
N ALA A 145 -9.66 4.51 2.56
CA ALA A 145 -9.69 3.65 1.39
C ALA A 145 -11.06 2.99 1.25
N LEU A 146 -11.82 3.37 0.23
CA LEU A 146 -13.09 2.77 -0.14
C LEU A 146 -12.84 1.76 -1.26
N GLN A 147 -12.89 0.48 -0.94
CA GLN A 147 -12.47 -0.60 -1.83
C GLN A 147 -13.62 -1.58 -2.08
N GLY A 148 -13.65 -2.19 -3.26
CA GLY A 148 -14.61 -3.21 -3.64
C GLY A 148 -15.45 -2.83 -4.87
N PRO A 149 -16.14 -3.80 -5.49
CA PRO A 149 -16.82 -3.62 -6.79
C PRO A 149 -17.97 -2.62 -6.76
N THR A 150 -18.59 -2.35 -5.61
CA THR A 150 -19.67 -1.36 -5.50
C THR A 150 -19.18 0.04 -5.13
N SER A 151 -17.89 0.24 -4.87
CA SER A 151 -17.28 1.51 -4.42
C SER A 151 -17.58 2.70 -5.35
N ALA A 152 -17.54 2.49 -6.68
CA ALA A 152 -17.88 3.54 -7.64
C ALA A 152 -19.34 4.00 -7.55
N ARG A 153 -20.28 3.06 -7.37
CA ARG A 153 -21.71 3.37 -7.22
C ARG A 153 -21.97 4.13 -5.93
N LEU A 154 -21.31 3.73 -4.88
CA LEU A 154 -21.37 4.42 -3.58
C LEU A 154 -20.84 5.85 -3.69
N LEU A 155 -19.67 6.06 -4.30
CA LEU A 155 -19.09 7.40 -4.45
C LEU A 155 -19.95 8.33 -5.31
N ARG A 156 -20.63 7.82 -6.35
CA ARG A 156 -21.59 8.62 -7.12
C ARG A 156 -22.78 9.09 -6.26
N ALA A 157 -23.21 8.28 -5.29
CA ALA A 157 -24.28 8.66 -4.39
C ALA A 157 -23.81 9.60 -3.27
N ALA A 158 -22.55 9.52 -2.86
CA ALA A 158 -22.01 10.22 -1.70
C ALA A 158 -21.27 11.53 -2.04
N SER A 159 -20.83 11.74 -3.29
CA SER A 159 -19.99 12.86 -3.70
C SER A 159 -20.51 13.55 -4.96
N ASP A 160 -20.11 14.80 -5.15
CA ASP A 160 -20.34 15.58 -6.36
C ASP A 160 -19.22 15.43 -7.41
N ALA A 161 -18.21 14.60 -7.13
CA ALA A 161 -17.09 14.37 -8.04
C ALA A 161 -17.51 13.55 -9.26
N ASP A 162 -16.92 13.84 -10.43
CA ASP A 162 -17.10 13.04 -11.65
C ASP A 162 -16.33 11.72 -11.57
N ILE A 163 -16.92 10.75 -10.88
CA ILE A 163 -16.33 9.41 -10.66
C ILE A 163 -16.24 8.60 -11.95
N ASP A 164 -17.17 8.80 -12.90
CA ASP A 164 -17.22 8.05 -14.15
C ASP A 164 -16.06 8.35 -15.08
N ARG A 165 -15.57 9.58 -15.06
CA ARG A 165 -14.40 10.00 -15.83
C ARG A 165 -13.08 9.77 -15.11
N LEU A 166 -13.10 9.43 -13.82
CA LEU A 166 -11.89 9.20 -13.04
C LEU A 166 -11.21 7.89 -13.46
N LYS A 167 -10.12 8.01 -14.22
CA LYS A 167 -9.33 6.86 -14.69
C LYS A 167 -8.45 6.31 -13.58
N TYR A 168 -8.01 5.07 -13.74
CA TYR A 168 -7.06 4.41 -12.85
C TYR A 168 -5.76 5.23 -12.73
N PHE A 169 -5.24 5.36 -11.52
CA PHE A 169 -4.12 6.23 -11.15
C PHE A 169 -4.33 7.69 -11.53
N ARG A 170 -5.55 8.20 -11.30
CA ARG A 170 -5.89 9.62 -11.39
C ARG A 170 -6.52 10.09 -10.08
N VAL A 171 -6.41 11.39 -9.83
CA VAL A 171 -7.08 12.08 -8.73
C VAL A 171 -8.00 13.15 -9.28
N THR A 172 -9.17 13.29 -8.64
CA THR A 172 -10.13 14.36 -8.86
C THR A 172 -10.47 15.03 -7.55
N ARG A 173 -11.06 16.22 -7.61
CA ARG A 173 -11.58 16.95 -6.46
C ARG A 173 -13.09 16.87 -6.45
N GLY A 174 -13.67 16.88 -5.26
CA GLY A 174 -15.11 16.92 -5.04
C GLY A 174 -15.44 17.24 -3.61
N ALA A 175 -16.70 17.05 -3.24
CA ALA A 175 -17.18 17.19 -1.86
C ALA A 175 -18.00 15.96 -1.45
N ILE A 176 -17.83 15.55 -0.19
CA ILE A 176 -18.65 14.53 0.48
C ILE A 176 -19.27 15.19 1.71
N ALA A 177 -20.58 15.19 1.81
CA ALA A 177 -21.33 15.88 2.87
C ALA A 177 -20.90 17.36 3.04
N GLY A 178 -20.55 18.04 1.93
CA GLY A 178 -20.08 19.43 1.93
C GLY A 178 -18.62 19.62 2.36
N VAL A 179 -17.87 18.56 2.63
CA VAL A 179 -16.44 18.58 2.92
C VAL A 179 -15.68 18.41 1.63
N ARG A 180 -14.76 19.34 1.32
CA ARG A 180 -13.86 19.19 0.17
C ARG A 180 -12.91 18.01 0.35
N VAL A 181 -12.80 17.15 -0.66
CA VAL A 181 -11.96 15.96 -0.65
C VAL A 181 -11.21 15.84 -1.99
N ASP A 182 -10.03 15.25 -1.94
CA ASP A 182 -9.40 14.67 -3.12
C ASP A 182 -9.78 13.18 -3.18
N ILE A 183 -10.14 12.69 -4.35
CA ILE A 183 -10.48 11.28 -4.57
C ILE A 183 -9.54 10.72 -5.63
N SER A 184 -8.71 9.76 -5.25
CA SER A 184 -7.85 9.04 -6.21
C SER A 184 -8.40 7.65 -6.50
N ARG A 185 -8.35 7.22 -7.76
CA ARG A 185 -8.68 5.84 -8.13
C ARG A 185 -7.45 4.97 -7.98
N THR A 186 -7.17 4.66 -6.73
CA THR A 186 -6.04 3.87 -6.24
C THR A 186 -6.52 2.98 -5.09
N GLY A 187 -5.71 2.00 -4.70
CA GLY A 187 -6.00 1.12 -3.58
C GLY A 187 -4.96 0.03 -3.40
N TYR A 188 -5.11 -0.73 -2.34
CA TYR A 188 -4.16 -1.78 -1.93
C TYR A 188 -4.83 -3.15 -1.79
N THR A 189 -5.87 -3.41 -2.60
CA THR A 189 -6.67 -4.64 -2.54
C THR A 189 -6.68 -5.47 -3.82
N GLY A 190 -6.22 -4.88 -4.94
CA GLY A 190 -6.32 -5.50 -6.26
C GLY A 190 -7.69 -5.35 -6.92
N ASP A 191 -8.70 -4.91 -6.19
CA ASP A 191 -10.03 -4.62 -6.69
C ASP A 191 -10.23 -3.15 -7.07
N LEU A 192 -11.40 -2.86 -7.67
CA LEU A 192 -11.84 -1.48 -7.86
C LEU A 192 -11.88 -0.77 -6.52
N GLY A 193 -11.25 0.39 -6.44
CA GLY A 193 -11.22 1.17 -5.22
C GLY A 193 -10.78 2.60 -5.42
N TYR A 194 -11.00 3.36 -4.36
CA TYR A 194 -10.69 4.77 -4.29
C TYR A 194 -10.08 5.09 -2.93
N GLU A 195 -9.19 6.06 -2.90
CA GLU A 195 -8.68 6.66 -1.67
C GLU A 195 -9.18 8.09 -1.57
N ILE A 196 -9.77 8.42 -0.43
CA ILE A 196 -10.42 9.68 -0.14
C ILE A 196 -9.55 10.43 0.87
N TRP A 197 -9.04 11.56 0.46
CA TRP A 197 -8.15 12.42 1.25
C TRP A 197 -8.95 13.61 1.72
N THR A 198 -9.10 13.76 3.03
CA THR A 198 -9.95 14.76 3.66
C THR A 198 -9.23 15.49 4.79
N PRO A 199 -9.54 16.77 5.08
CA PRO A 199 -9.03 17.42 6.29
C PRO A 199 -9.34 16.56 7.52
N ALA A 200 -8.34 16.30 8.36
CA ALA A 200 -8.47 15.44 9.54
C ALA A 200 -9.58 15.89 10.46
N ALA A 201 -9.72 17.21 10.68
CA ALA A 201 -10.78 17.80 11.50
C ALA A 201 -12.22 17.53 10.98
N GLN A 202 -12.37 17.09 9.74
CA GLN A 202 -13.67 16.80 9.11
C GLN A 202 -13.82 15.32 8.70
N ALA A 203 -12.85 14.49 9.05
CA ALA A 203 -12.79 13.09 8.61
C ALA A 203 -13.97 12.26 9.12
N VAL A 204 -14.42 12.49 10.36
CA VAL A 204 -15.60 11.83 10.94
C VAL A 204 -16.86 12.12 10.11
N ARG A 205 -17.05 13.36 9.67
CA ARG A 205 -18.21 13.73 8.85
C ARG A 205 -18.19 13.01 7.49
N VAL A 206 -17.02 12.85 6.89
CA VAL A 206 -16.84 12.11 5.63
C VAL A 206 -17.06 10.61 5.85
N TRP A 207 -16.51 10.05 6.93
CA TRP A 207 -16.74 8.65 7.34
C TRP A 207 -18.21 8.34 7.50
N ASP A 208 -18.93 9.14 8.30
CA ASP A 208 -20.35 8.94 8.59
C ASP A 208 -21.22 9.03 7.32
N ALA A 209 -20.87 9.95 6.42
CA ALA A 209 -21.56 10.08 5.14
C ALA A 209 -21.35 8.85 4.25
N LEU A 210 -20.10 8.35 4.15
CA LEU A 210 -19.80 7.15 3.37
C LEU A 210 -20.49 5.93 3.95
N MET A 211 -20.43 5.72 5.26
CA MET A 211 -21.09 4.60 5.93
C MET A 211 -22.62 4.65 5.78
N THR A 212 -23.21 5.85 5.84
CA THR A 212 -24.66 6.02 5.69
C THR A 212 -25.11 5.78 4.25
N GLN A 213 -24.46 6.44 3.28
CA GLN A 213 -24.77 6.27 1.86
C GLN A 213 -24.37 4.88 1.32
N GLY A 214 -23.47 4.22 2.02
CA GLY A 214 -22.98 2.89 1.66
C GLY A 214 -23.90 1.73 2.05
N LYS A 215 -24.91 1.96 2.93
CA LYS A 215 -25.82 0.89 3.36
C LYS A 215 -26.49 0.12 2.21
N PRO A 216 -26.99 0.77 1.13
CA PRO A 216 -27.57 0.06 -0.01
C PRO A 216 -26.54 -0.71 -0.86
N PHE A 217 -25.27 -0.56 -0.56
CA PHE A 217 -24.15 -1.19 -1.26
C PHE A 217 -23.39 -2.19 -0.36
N ASP A 218 -23.98 -2.58 0.77
CA ASP A 218 -23.43 -3.51 1.75
C ASP A 218 -22.03 -3.09 2.24
N ILE A 219 -21.83 -1.78 2.48
CA ILE A 219 -20.57 -1.27 3.00
C ILE A 219 -20.29 -1.84 4.39
N LYS A 220 -19.04 -2.26 4.60
CA LYS A 220 -18.52 -2.61 5.92
C LYS A 220 -17.24 -1.82 6.23
N PRO A 221 -16.99 -1.47 7.49
CA PRO A 221 -15.65 -1.12 7.90
C PRO A 221 -14.76 -2.35 7.76
N ALA A 222 -13.49 -2.18 7.35
CA ALA A 222 -12.57 -3.30 7.25
C ALA A 222 -11.21 -2.96 7.85
N GLY A 223 -10.65 -3.94 8.56
CA GLY A 223 -9.38 -3.83 9.26
C GLY A 223 -8.21 -4.43 8.49
N MET A 224 -7.06 -4.39 9.15
CA MET A 224 -5.78 -4.76 8.54
C MET A 224 -5.67 -6.26 8.25
N LEU A 225 -6.41 -7.14 8.93
CA LEU A 225 -6.37 -8.59 8.64
C LEU A 225 -7.03 -8.90 7.30
N ALA A 226 -8.18 -8.28 7.01
CA ALA A 226 -8.84 -8.41 5.70
C ALA A 226 -7.98 -7.82 4.57
N LEU A 227 -7.35 -6.66 4.83
CA LEU A 227 -6.44 -6.02 3.88
C LEU A 227 -5.21 -6.89 3.60
N ASP A 228 -4.66 -7.57 4.62
CA ASP A 228 -3.52 -8.47 4.44
C ASP A 228 -3.82 -9.62 3.47
N VAL A 229 -4.99 -10.24 3.55
CA VAL A 229 -5.39 -11.27 2.58
C VAL A 229 -5.51 -10.67 1.19
N ALA A 230 -6.24 -9.56 1.06
CA ALA A 230 -6.52 -8.92 -0.21
C ALA A 230 -5.24 -8.45 -0.94
N ARG A 231 -4.27 -7.86 -0.22
CA ARG A 231 -3.02 -7.38 -0.82
C ARG A 231 -2.10 -8.52 -1.29
N VAL A 232 -2.10 -9.68 -0.58
CA VAL A 232 -1.31 -10.86 -0.98
C VAL A 232 -1.88 -11.47 -2.26
N GLU A 233 -3.20 -11.60 -2.37
CA GLU A 233 -3.87 -12.03 -3.59
C GLU A 233 -3.54 -11.12 -4.79
N ALA A 234 -3.42 -9.82 -4.54
CA ALA A 234 -3.06 -8.83 -5.55
C ALA A 234 -1.55 -8.78 -5.87
N GLY A 235 -0.71 -9.50 -5.12
CA GLY A 235 0.75 -9.45 -5.27
C GLY A 235 1.37 -8.13 -4.83
N LEU A 236 0.71 -7.39 -3.92
CA LEU A 236 1.18 -6.10 -3.42
C LEU A 236 2.09 -6.28 -2.20
N LEU A 237 3.29 -5.74 -2.30
CA LEU A 237 4.34 -5.88 -1.28
C LEU A 237 4.09 -4.95 -0.10
N LEU A 238 4.52 -5.38 1.08
CA LEU A 238 4.47 -4.62 2.32
C LEU A 238 5.88 -4.42 2.88
N ILE A 239 6.26 -3.18 3.13
CA ILE A 239 7.54 -2.84 3.80
C ILE A 239 7.59 -3.47 5.20
N ASP A 240 8.80 -3.79 5.67
CA ASP A 240 9.08 -4.51 6.91
C ASP A 240 8.53 -5.94 6.98
N VAL A 241 7.89 -6.41 5.92
CA VAL A 241 7.39 -7.79 5.76
C VAL A 241 7.99 -8.45 4.53
N ASP A 242 7.65 -7.96 3.33
CA ASP A 242 8.12 -8.56 2.07
C ASP A 242 9.48 -8.01 1.63
N PHE A 243 9.79 -6.79 2.01
CA PHE A 243 11.10 -6.17 1.85
C PHE A 243 11.40 -5.22 3.02
N PHE A 244 12.68 -4.89 3.21
CA PHE A 244 13.13 -3.93 4.23
C PHE A 244 13.66 -2.66 3.57
N SER A 245 13.38 -1.52 4.20
CA SER A 245 14.03 -0.27 3.84
C SER A 245 15.56 -0.41 3.87
N SER A 246 16.24 0.08 2.84
CA SER A 246 17.71 0.09 2.82
C SER A 246 18.32 0.86 3.99
N LYS A 247 17.55 1.77 4.60
CA LYS A 247 17.95 2.53 5.80
C LYS A 247 17.83 1.73 7.10
N LYS A 248 16.94 0.74 7.16
CA LYS A 248 16.75 -0.13 8.33
C LYS A 248 17.51 -1.45 8.22
N ALA A 249 17.90 -1.84 7.01
CA ALA A 249 18.54 -3.12 6.74
C ALA A 249 19.87 -3.26 7.46
N MET A 250 20.02 -4.30 8.26
CA MET A 250 21.23 -4.61 9.04
C MET A 250 22.32 -5.28 8.19
N ILE A 251 21.92 -6.05 7.17
CA ILE A 251 22.83 -6.77 6.26
C ILE A 251 22.41 -6.55 4.79
N ASP A 252 23.35 -6.73 3.86
CA ASP A 252 23.07 -6.51 2.44
C ASP A 252 21.98 -7.43 1.88
N ALA A 253 21.87 -8.66 2.40
CA ALA A 253 20.81 -9.59 1.99
C ALA A 253 19.37 -9.10 2.27
N GLN A 254 19.21 -8.14 3.17
CA GLN A 254 17.91 -7.50 3.47
C GLN A 254 17.58 -6.34 2.51
N ARG A 255 18.55 -5.86 1.73
CA ARG A 255 18.38 -4.73 0.82
C ARG A 255 17.92 -5.20 -0.54
N TYR A 256 16.88 -4.60 -1.05
CA TYR A 256 16.26 -4.93 -2.34
C TYR A 256 16.45 -3.79 -3.33
N THR A 257 16.49 -4.14 -4.60
CA THR A 257 16.35 -3.18 -5.70
C THR A 257 14.93 -3.23 -6.27
N PRO A 258 14.48 -2.22 -7.01
CA PRO A 258 13.19 -2.28 -7.70
C PRO A 258 13.08 -3.49 -8.65
N TYR A 259 14.18 -3.95 -9.24
CA TYR A 259 14.19 -5.12 -10.12
C TYR A 259 13.91 -6.40 -9.33
N GLU A 260 14.58 -6.57 -8.18
CA GLU A 260 14.36 -7.72 -7.29
C GLU A 260 12.93 -7.77 -6.75
N MET A 261 12.27 -6.61 -6.61
CA MET A 261 10.87 -6.47 -6.16
C MET A 261 9.84 -6.63 -7.30
N GLY A 262 10.26 -6.91 -8.54
CA GLY A 262 9.35 -6.95 -9.69
C GLY A 262 8.85 -5.58 -10.15
N LEU A 263 9.42 -4.49 -9.64
CA LEU A 263 9.06 -3.11 -9.95
C LEU A 263 9.93 -2.48 -11.06
N GLY A 264 10.68 -3.28 -11.79
CA GLY A 264 11.59 -2.79 -12.83
C GLY A 264 10.92 -1.94 -13.91
N ARG A 265 9.63 -2.21 -14.23
CA ARG A 265 8.81 -1.39 -15.14
C ARG A 265 8.60 0.06 -14.67
N LEU A 266 8.85 0.33 -13.39
CA LEU A 266 8.73 1.66 -12.77
C LEU A 266 10.06 2.43 -12.76
N VAL A 267 11.14 1.84 -13.31
CA VAL A 267 12.46 2.45 -13.36
C VAL A 267 12.70 3.03 -14.75
N SER A 268 12.67 4.35 -14.85
CA SER A 268 12.92 5.10 -16.10
C SER A 268 14.40 5.49 -16.15
N LEU A 269 15.24 4.61 -16.72
CA LEU A 269 16.70 4.83 -16.78
C LEU A 269 17.11 5.98 -17.71
N ASP A 270 16.26 6.34 -18.68
CA ASP A 270 16.53 7.36 -19.70
C ASP A 270 16.09 8.78 -19.31
N LYS A 271 15.50 8.93 -18.11
CA LYS A 271 15.12 10.26 -17.59
C LYS A 271 16.34 11.04 -17.08
N ALA A 272 16.11 12.27 -16.64
CA ALA A 272 17.11 13.07 -15.95
C ALA A 272 17.68 12.30 -14.72
N ARG A 273 18.89 12.68 -14.30
CA ARG A 273 19.61 11.98 -13.23
C ARG A 273 18.83 11.94 -11.93
N PHE A 274 18.62 10.74 -11.40
CA PHE A 274 17.97 10.49 -10.12
C PHE A 274 18.87 9.68 -9.18
N ILE A 275 18.53 9.66 -7.89
CA ILE A 275 19.30 8.97 -6.87
C ILE A 275 19.23 7.45 -7.12
N GLY A 276 20.40 6.80 -7.14
CA GLY A 276 20.54 5.36 -7.42
C GLY A 276 20.59 4.98 -8.90
N GLN A 277 20.35 5.90 -9.84
CA GLN A 277 20.32 5.59 -11.28
C GLN A 277 21.57 4.86 -11.80
N PRO A 278 22.83 5.25 -11.49
CA PRO A 278 24.00 4.53 -11.99
C PRO A 278 24.06 3.07 -11.54
N ALA A 279 23.68 2.81 -10.26
CA ALA A 279 23.63 1.47 -9.71
C ALA A 279 22.54 0.62 -10.38
N LEU A 280 21.35 1.21 -10.58
CA LEU A 280 20.24 0.56 -11.27
C LEU A 280 20.54 0.29 -12.75
N GLN A 281 21.26 1.20 -13.44
CA GLN A 281 21.74 0.95 -14.81
C GLN A 281 22.72 -0.21 -14.86
N ALA A 282 23.66 -0.30 -13.91
CA ALA A 282 24.59 -1.40 -13.83
C ALA A 282 23.89 -2.74 -13.59
N GLU A 283 22.92 -2.77 -12.67
CA GLU A 283 22.13 -3.96 -12.38
C GLU A 283 21.22 -4.36 -13.55
N HIS A 284 20.60 -3.40 -14.23
CA HIS A 284 19.80 -3.67 -15.42
C HIS A 284 20.60 -4.42 -16.50
N ARG A 285 21.89 -4.06 -16.69
CA ARG A 285 22.77 -4.72 -17.67
C ARG A 285 23.23 -6.11 -17.26
N ARG A 286 23.53 -6.34 -15.97
CA ARG A 286 24.03 -7.65 -15.48
C ARG A 286 22.92 -8.63 -15.08
N GLY A 287 21.68 -8.14 -14.89
CA GLY A 287 20.58 -8.87 -14.25
C GLY A 287 20.60 -8.75 -12.73
N HIS A 288 19.45 -9.03 -12.12
CA HIS A 288 19.26 -9.04 -10.68
C HIS A 288 19.37 -10.47 -10.12
N ALA A 289 19.83 -10.60 -8.88
CA ALA A 289 20.15 -11.89 -8.25
C ALA A 289 18.90 -12.62 -7.72
N ARG A 290 17.87 -11.88 -7.36
CA ARG A 290 16.64 -12.41 -6.73
C ARG A 290 15.42 -11.86 -7.43
N GLN A 291 14.27 -12.51 -7.21
CA GLN A 291 12.99 -12.00 -7.70
C GLN A 291 11.86 -12.32 -6.72
N VAL A 292 10.90 -11.44 -6.65
CA VAL A 292 9.62 -11.70 -5.98
C VAL A 292 8.77 -12.59 -6.89
N VAL A 293 8.15 -13.60 -6.28
CA VAL A 293 7.23 -14.55 -6.94
C VAL A 293 6.02 -14.82 -6.05
N GLY A 294 4.91 -15.18 -6.67
CA GLY A 294 3.81 -15.84 -5.99
C GLY A 294 4.08 -17.35 -5.92
N LEU A 295 3.81 -17.95 -4.79
CA LEU A 295 3.84 -19.40 -4.60
C LEU A 295 2.43 -19.89 -4.27
N GLU A 296 2.09 -21.07 -4.77
CA GLU A 296 0.91 -21.85 -4.41
C GLU A 296 1.36 -23.07 -3.63
N VAL A 297 0.71 -23.33 -2.51
CA VAL A 297 0.97 -24.54 -1.71
C VAL A 297 0.15 -25.69 -2.27
N ASP A 298 0.79 -26.80 -2.58
CA ASP A 298 0.12 -28.02 -3.00
C ASP A 298 -0.66 -28.62 -1.81
N TRP A 299 -1.98 -28.48 -1.87
CA TRP A 299 -2.85 -28.89 -0.78
C TRP A 299 -2.87 -30.43 -0.59
N THR A 300 -2.76 -31.20 -1.67
CA THR A 300 -2.69 -32.66 -1.61
C THR A 300 -1.47 -33.12 -0.80
N GLU A 301 -0.32 -32.46 -0.98
CA GLU A 301 0.85 -32.75 -0.18
C GLU A 301 0.70 -32.34 1.29
N VAL A 302 -0.02 -31.25 1.57
CA VAL A 302 -0.36 -30.86 2.95
C VAL A 302 -1.21 -31.94 3.61
N GLU A 303 -2.29 -32.38 2.96
CA GLU A 303 -3.15 -33.46 3.45
C GLU A 303 -2.34 -34.73 3.72
N ARG A 304 -1.51 -35.16 2.77
CA ARG A 304 -0.66 -36.34 2.92
C ARG A 304 0.27 -36.28 4.13
N ILE A 305 0.86 -35.11 4.40
CA ILE A 305 1.73 -34.91 5.56
C ILE A 305 0.93 -34.99 6.85
N TYR A 306 -0.22 -34.35 6.95
CA TYR A 306 -1.07 -34.33 8.12
C TYR A 306 -1.63 -35.77 8.40
N ASP A 307 -2.09 -36.45 7.36
CA ASP A 307 -2.59 -37.83 7.46
C ASP A 307 -1.53 -38.81 8.00
N SER A 308 -0.26 -38.61 7.58
CA SER A 308 0.86 -39.41 8.08
C SER A 308 1.09 -39.27 9.60
N LEU A 309 0.59 -38.17 10.18
CA LEU A 309 0.67 -37.85 11.61
C LEU A 309 -0.67 -38.15 12.35
N GLY A 310 -1.69 -38.60 11.64
CA GLY A 310 -3.04 -38.80 12.19
C GLY A 310 -3.74 -37.49 12.59
N LEU A 311 -3.40 -36.37 11.92
CA LEU A 311 -3.93 -35.05 12.20
C LEU A 311 -4.77 -34.55 11.04
N ALA A 312 -5.77 -33.73 11.33
CA ALA A 312 -6.50 -32.98 10.31
C ALA A 312 -5.67 -31.76 9.85
N PRO A 313 -5.64 -31.44 8.54
CA PRO A 313 -4.99 -30.25 8.06
C PRO A 313 -5.54 -28.99 8.72
N ALA A 314 -4.65 -28.09 9.12
CA ALA A 314 -5.00 -26.80 9.71
C ALA A 314 -4.58 -25.66 8.80
N VAL A 315 -5.50 -24.71 8.57
CA VAL A 315 -5.25 -23.46 7.88
C VAL A 315 -5.19 -22.34 8.91
N GLY A 316 -4.16 -21.49 8.83
CA GLY A 316 -4.09 -20.31 9.67
C GLY A 316 -5.28 -19.37 9.39
N ALA A 317 -5.92 -18.89 10.45
CA ALA A 317 -7.08 -18.00 10.35
C ALA A 317 -6.71 -16.59 9.80
N THR A 318 -5.44 -16.21 9.85
CA THR A 318 -4.95 -14.89 9.42
C THR A 318 -3.73 -15.04 8.51
N ALA A 319 -3.45 -14.02 7.70
CA ALA A 319 -2.21 -13.96 6.94
C ALA A 319 -1.00 -13.96 7.89
N SER A 320 -0.07 -14.87 7.66
CA SER A 320 1.21 -14.92 8.37
C SER A 320 2.19 -13.95 7.73
N ARG A 321 2.78 -13.08 8.53
CA ARG A 321 3.88 -12.17 8.16
C ARG A 321 5.26 -12.70 8.60
N VAL A 322 5.29 -13.94 9.10
CA VAL A 322 6.53 -14.61 9.53
C VAL A 322 7.17 -15.24 8.31
N ALA A 323 8.39 -14.80 8.00
CA ALA A 323 9.14 -15.34 6.86
C ALA A 323 9.57 -16.78 7.14
N VAL A 324 9.32 -17.67 6.18
CA VAL A 324 9.75 -19.08 6.22
C VAL A 324 10.70 -19.38 5.06
N PRO A 325 11.73 -20.23 5.24
CA PRO A 325 12.68 -20.55 4.18
C PRO A 325 12.01 -21.37 3.07
N VAL A 326 12.41 -21.09 1.83
CA VAL A 326 12.03 -21.87 0.64
C VAL A 326 13.21 -22.71 0.19
N TYR A 327 13.00 -24.02 0.03
CA TYR A 327 14.02 -24.96 -0.38
C TYR A 327 13.73 -25.53 -1.76
N ARG A 328 14.79 -25.81 -2.51
CA ARG A 328 14.76 -26.57 -3.77
C ARG A 328 15.86 -27.62 -3.72
N SER A 329 15.49 -28.92 -3.80
CA SER A 329 16.43 -30.05 -3.72
C SER A 329 17.37 -29.97 -2.51
N GLY A 330 16.85 -29.67 -1.33
CA GLY A 330 17.61 -29.57 -0.07
C GLY A 330 18.42 -28.30 0.13
N ARG A 331 18.51 -27.42 -0.88
CA ARG A 331 19.20 -26.12 -0.78
C ARG A 331 18.17 -25.00 -0.58
N GLN A 332 18.42 -24.12 0.37
CA GLN A 332 17.63 -22.91 0.51
C GLN A 332 17.83 -21.99 -0.69
N VAL A 333 16.73 -21.60 -1.35
CA VAL A 333 16.72 -20.75 -2.55
C VAL A 333 15.98 -19.44 -2.32
N GLY A 334 15.46 -19.21 -1.11
CA GLY A 334 14.75 -17.96 -0.80
C GLY A 334 13.96 -18.05 0.48
N LYS A 335 12.99 -17.18 0.60
CA LYS A 335 12.04 -17.13 1.72
C LYS A 335 10.65 -16.69 1.24
N ALA A 336 9.61 -17.33 1.75
CA ALA A 336 8.24 -16.83 1.67
C ALA A 336 8.03 -15.83 2.81
N THR A 337 7.63 -14.63 2.48
CA THR A 337 7.56 -13.49 3.40
C THR A 337 6.18 -13.29 3.98
N THR A 338 5.15 -13.60 3.19
CA THR A 338 3.76 -13.59 3.64
C THR A 338 3.04 -14.81 3.07
N THR A 339 2.28 -15.50 3.93
CA THR A 339 1.47 -16.66 3.54
C THR A 339 0.05 -16.46 4.02
N THR A 340 -0.94 -16.79 3.18
CA THR A 340 -2.36 -16.69 3.54
C THR A 340 -3.19 -17.73 2.80
N TRP A 341 -4.31 -18.10 3.42
CA TRP A 341 -5.39 -18.73 2.69
C TRP A 341 -6.12 -17.66 1.87
N SER A 342 -6.33 -17.94 0.59
CA SER A 342 -7.15 -17.12 -0.29
C SER A 342 -8.55 -17.73 -0.42
N PRO A 343 -9.60 -17.09 0.12
CA PRO A 343 -10.96 -17.61 0.00
C PRO A 343 -11.46 -17.62 -1.46
N VAL A 344 -11.06 -16.64 -2.27
CA VAL A 344 -11.44 -16.55 -3.70
C VAL A 344 -10.76 -17.66 -4.51
N LEU A 345 -9.46 -17.87 -4.33
CA LEU A 345 -8.70 -18.90 -5.05
C LEU A 345 -8.90 -20.30 -4.45
N LYS A 346 -9.38 -20.40 -3.21
CA LYS A 346 -9.47 -21.64 -2.41
C LYS A 346 -8.13 -22.36 -2.32
N LYS A 347 -7.07 -21.58 -2.04
CA LYS A 347 -5.69 -22.05 -2.01
C LYS A 347 -4.90 -21.33 -0.93
N MET A 348 -3.89 -22.02 -0.38
CA MET A 348 -2.82 -21.35 0.35
C MET A 348 -1.85 -20.75 -0.65
N ILE A 349 -1.62 -19.45 -0.53
CA ILE A 349 -0.71 -18.69 -1.39
C ILE A 349 0.33 -17.96 -0.55
N ALA A 350 1.47 -17.64 -1.16
CA ALA A 350 2.50 -16.86 -0.51
C ALA A 350 3.17 -15.88 -1.47
N LEU A 351 3.61 -14.76 -0.94
CA LEU A 351 4.63 -13.93 -1.57
C LEU A 351 6.00 -14.41 -1.12
N ALA A 352 6.92 -14.57 -2.04
CA ALA A 352 8.27 -15.05 -1.74
C ALA A 352 9.31 -14.29 -2.54
N THR A 353 10.50 -14.15 -1.95
CA THR A 353 11.71 -13.75 -2.70
C THR A 353 12.57 -14.99 -2.90
N ILE A 354 12.91 -15.31 -4.14
CA ILE A 354 13.75 -16.45 -4.49
C ILE A 354 14.96 -16.02 -5.31
N ASP A 355 16.04 -16.77 -5.17
CA ASP A 355 17.23 -16.63 -6.00
C ASP A 355 16.88 -16.97 -7.46
N ARG A 356 17.41 -16.19 -8.39
CA ARG A 356 17.35 -16.54 -9.81
C ARG A 356 18.36 -17.63 -10.13
N PRO A 357 17.98 -18.57 -11.00
CA PRO A 357 18.90 -19.61 -11.47
C PRO A 357 20.09 -19.05 -12.22
#